data_100dfeae3ec7e8d2db7819324c3de978
#
_entry.id   100dfeae3ec7e8d2db7819324c3de978
#
_cell.length_a   1.000
_cell.length_b   1.000
_cell.length_c   1.000
_cell.angle_alpha   90.00
_cell.angle_beta   90.00
_cell.angle_gamma   90.00
#
_symmetry.space_group_name_H-M   'P 1'
#
loop_
_entity.id
_entity.type
_entity.pdbx_description
1 polymer ?
#
loop_
_entity_poly.entity_id
_entity_poly.type
_entity_poly.pdbx_seq_one_letter_code
_entity_poly.pdbx_strand_id
1 'polypeptide(L)'
;MKNRTAMYDFTIIVPVYNEEDNIQAIEQQLAGYLPHALRPACVLFVNDGSTDKSLSLIEEVCRRRPDFLYITLARNGGLSAAIKAGIDVTQSPLVGYMDADLQTTAEDFNLLLRDIDDHSLVTGIRANRKDTGFKRLQSKIANGFRRMMTHDGAEDTGCPLKVLHTSYAKRMPFFTGMHRFLPALILLQNGTFRQVPVRHFPRTAGVSKYHLWNRLVSPFIDCLAYRWMKKRYINYSIAGSNLNER
;
A
#
# COMPACT_ATOMS: atom_id res chain seq x y z
N MET A 1 6.85 -24.83 7.89
CA MET A 1 6.73 -23.78 8.93
C MET A 1 5.45 -22.98 8.65
N LYS A 2 4.62 -22.71 9.66
CA LYS A 2 3.43 -21.86 9.48
C LYS A 2 3.86 -20.41 9.22
N ASN A 3 3.20 -19.75 8.29
CA ASN A 3 3.46 -18.33 8.00
C ASN A 3 3.01 -17.48 9.21
N ARG A 4 3.93 -16.71 9.77
CA ARG A 4 3.70 -15.94 11.00
C ARG A 4 2.65 -14.84 10.84
N THR A 5 2.42 -14.32 9.63
CA THR A 5 1.36 -13.33 9.38
C THR A 5 -0.04 -13.90 9.62
N ALA A 6 -0.23 -15.23 9.53
CA ALA A 6 -1.50 -15.88 9.84
C ALA A 6 -1.94 -15.82 11.32
N MET A 7 -1.05 -15.35 12.19
CA MET A 7 -1.34 -15.17 13.63
C MET A 7 -1.99 -13.79 13.94
N TYR A 8 -2.08 -12.93 12.92
CA TYR A 8 -2.55 -11.55 13.03
C TYR A 8 -3.73 -11.29 12.10
N ASP A 9 -4.59 -10.34 12.48
CA ASP A 9 -5.72 -9.92 11.66
C ASP A 9 -5.32 -8.88 10.61
N PHE A 10 -4.21 -8.17 10.85
CA PHE A 10 -3.75 -7.09 10.00
C PHE A 10 -2.22 -7.12 9.81
N THR A 11 -1.77 -7.11 8.56
CA THR A 11 -0.35 -6.98 8.21
C THR A 11 -0.08 -5.60 7.62
N ILE A 12 0.85 -4.85 8.22
CA ILE A 12 1.32 -3.56 7.72
C ILE A 12 2.57 -3.79 6.89
N ILE A 13 2.46 -3.65 5.58
CA ILE A 13 3.59 -3.73 4.65
C ILE A 13 4.33 -2.38 4.67
N VAL A 14 5.65 -2.43 4.86
CA VAL A 14 6.55 -1.28 4.76
C VAL A 14 7.61 -1.57 3.69
N PRO A 15 7.41 -1.07 2.46
CA PRO A 15 8.42 -1.17 1.40
C PRO A 15 9.66 -0.34 1.74
N VAL A 16 10.85 -0.93 1.63
CA VAL A 16 12.12 -0.28 1.98
C VAL A 16 13.11 -0.42 0.83
N TYR A 17 13.66 0.70 0.38
CA TYR A 17 14.78 0.73 -0.57
C TYR A 17 15.74 1.86 -0.25
N ASN A 18 16.91 1.53 0.33
CA ASN A 18 17.93 2.48 0.77
C ASN A 18 17.33 3.58 1.66
N GLU A 19 16.83 3.16 2.82
CA GLU A 19 16.18 3.99 3.85
C GLU A 19 16.84 3.76 5.23
N GLU A 20 18.15 3.50 5.27
CA GLU A 20 18.88 3.18 6.51
C GLU A 20 18.67 4.21 7.61
N ASP A 21 18.55 5.51 7.26
CA ASP A 21 18.33 6.60 8.20
C ASP A 21 16.92 6.58 8.85
N ASN A 22 15.96 5.90 8.22
CA ASN A 22 14.56 5.91 8.66
C ASN A 22 14.15 4.66 9.44
N ILE A 23 14.89 3.53 9.35
CA ILE A 23 14.47 2.24 9.92
C ILE A 23 14.17 2.33 11.41
N GLN A 24 15.03 3.00 12.18
CA GLN A 24 14.84 3.12 13.62
C GLN A 24 13.60 3.94 13.98
N ALA A 25 13.35 5.04 13.27
CA ALA A 25 12.19 5.89 13.50
C ALA A 25 10.88 5.19 13.10
N ILE A 26 10.90 4.41 12.00
CA ILE A 26 9.78 3.55 11.58
C ILE A 26 9.48 2.49 12.65
N GLU A 27 10.52 1.82 13.16
CA GLU A 27 10.35 0.86 14.26
C GLU A 27 9.68 1.50 15.46
N GLN A 28 10.19 2.64 15.92
CA GLN A 28 9.63 3.33 17.09
C GLN A 28 8.16 3.71 16.88
N GLN A 29 7.83 4.25 15.71
CA GLN A 29 6.45 4.65 15.38
C GLN A 29 5.51 3.44 15.37
N LEU A 30 5.88 2.38 14.65
CA LEU A 30 5.04 1.19 14.52
C LEU A 30 4.96 0.42 15.83
N ALA A 31 6.06 0.27 16.57
CA ALA A 31 6.05 -0.39 17.87
C ALA A 31 5.18 0.36 18.90
N GLY A 32 5.13 1.69 18.84
CA GLY A 32 4.21 2.48 19.66
C GLY A 32 2.74 2.30 19.25
N TYR A 33 2.49 2.08 17.96
CA TYR A 33 1.13 1.89 17.44
C TYR A 33 0.56 0.50 17.71
N LEU A 34 1.33 -0.59 17.51
CA LEU A 34 0.83 -1.97 17.56
C LEU A 34 0.00 -2.33 18.81
N PRO A 35 0.36 -1.90 20.04
CA PRO A 35 -0.44 -2.15 21.23
C PRO A 35 -1.82 -1.47 21.23
N HIS A 36 -1.99 -0.43 20.40
CA HIS A 36 -3.21 0.39 20.30
C HIS A 36 -3.96 0.17 18.99
N ALA A 37 -3.51 -0.78 18.15
CA ALA A 37 -4.17 -1.13 16.91
C ALA A 37 -5.55 -1.74 17.18
N LEU A 38 -6.57 -1.32 16.43
CA LEU A 38 -7.95 -1.85 16.52
C LEU A 38 -8.05 -3.34 16.15
N ARG A 39 -7.03 -3.88 15.50
CA ARG A 39 -6.92 -5.30 15.14
C ARG A 39 -5.52 -5.79 15.50
N PRO A 40 -5.37 -7.02 16.02
CA PRO A 40 -4.06 -7.63 16.20
C PRO A 40 -3.22 -7.51 14.92
N ALA A 41 -2.10 -6.80 15.00
CA ALA A 41 -1.34 -6.42 13.81
C ALA A 41 0.14 -6.81 13.90
N CYS A 42 0.76 -7.06 12.74
CA CYS A 42 2.20 -7.20 12.59
C CYS A 42 2.74 -6.28 11.48
N VAL A 43 4.02 -6.04 11.52
CA VAL A 43 4.76 -5.30 10.51
C VAL A 43 5.50 -6.26 9.61
N LEU A 44 5.40 -6.05 8.30
CA LEU A 44 6.17 -6.78 7.30
C LEU A 44 7.02 -5.80 6.51
N PHE A 45 8.30 -5.71 6.85
CA PHE A 45 9.27 -5.01 6.01
C PHE A 45 9.49 -5.79 4.71
N VAL A 46 9.42 -5.09 3.59
CA VAL A 46 9.79 -5.63 2.29
C VAL A 46 11.02 -4.88 1.79
N ASN A 47 12.19 -5.45 2.01
CA ASN A 47 13.43 -4.89 1.47
C ASN A 47 13.51 -5.12 -0.04
N ASP A 48 13.42 -4.05 -0.80
CA ASP A 48 13.42 -4.06 -2.28
C ASP A 48 14.86 -4.04 -2.84
N GLY A 49 15.72 -4.94 -2.35
CA GLY A 49 17.09 -5.07 -2.81
C GLY A 49 17.96 -3.85 -2.47
N SER A 50 17.86 -3.33 -1.24
CA SER A 50 18.70 -2.22 -0.76
C SER A 50 20.19 -2.58 -0.82
N THR A 51 21.00 -1.55 -1.08
CA THR A 51 22.48 -1.64 -1.17
C THR A 51 23.20 -0.95 0.00
N ASP A 52 22.43 -0.28 0.87
CA ASP A 52 22.90 0.35 2.11
C ASP A 52 22.70 -0.59 3.32
N LYS A 53 22.72 -0.06 4.53
CA LYS A 53 22.51 -0.82 5.77
C LYS A 53 21.07 -1.16 6.08
N SER A 54 20.09 -0.81 5.21
CA SER A 54 18.66 -1.03 5.48
C SER A 54 18.35 -2.48 5.85
N LEU A 55 18.89 -3.47 5.10
CA LEU A 55 18.62 -4.88 5.36
C LEU A 55 19.13 -5.31 6.74
N SER A 56 20.37 -4.98 7.09
CA SER A 56 20.96 -5.36 8.39
C SER A 56 20.21 -4.76 9.56
N LEU A 57 19.75 -3.51 9.43
CA LEU A 57 18.92 -2.84 10.45
C LEU A 57 17.53 -3.48 10.57
N ILE A 58 16.89 -3.84 9.47
CA ILE A 58 15.63 -4.57 9.48
C ILE A 58 15.77 -5.91 10.19
N GLU A 59 16.83 -6.67 9.89
CA GLU A 59 17.09 -7.96 10.53
C GLU A 59 17.30 -7.82 12.04
N GLU A 60 17.97 -6.76 12.47
CA GLU A 60 18.16 -6.45 13.88
C GLU A 60 16.82 -6.15 14.57
N VAL A 61 15.97 -5.32 13.98
CA VAL A 61 14.60 -5.04 14.47
C VAL A 61 13.81 -6.33 14.61
N CYS A 62 13.75 -7.15 13.56
CA CYS A 62 12.97 -8.39 13.55
C CYS A 62 13.50 -9.47 14.52
N ARG A 63 14.78 -9.42 14.89
CA ARG A 63 15.37 -10.31 15.90
C ARG A 63 14.88 -9.99 17.32
N ARG A 64 14.71 -8.70 17.64
CA ARG A 64 14.29 -8.25 18.98
C ARG A 64 12.78 -8.08 19.15
N ARG A 65 12.01 -8.02 18.02
CA ARG A 65 10.56 -7.83 18.03
C ARG A 65 9.84 -8.95 17.28
N PRO A 66 9.05 -9.78 17.98
CA PRO A 66 8.38 -10.93 17.37
C PRO A 66 7.25 -10.53 16.39
N ASP A 67 6.69 -9.35 16.53
CA ASP A 67 5.63 -8.75 15.71
C ASP A 67 6.15 -8.03 14.45
N PHE A 68 7.48 -7.96 14.29
CA PHE A 68 8.14 -7.46 13.09
C PHE A 68 8.70 -8.61 12.28
N LEU A 69 8.36 -8.62 11.00
CA LEU A 69 8.74 -9.63 10.01
C LEU A 69 9.42 -8.96 8.83
N TYR A 70 10.17 -9.72 8.04
CA TYR A 70 10.72 -9.20 6.80
C TYR A 70 10.79 -10.24 5.69
N ILE A 71 10.79 -9.76 4.47
CA ILE A 71 11.25 -10.44 3.27
C ILE A 71 12.22 -9.53 2.52
N THR A 72 13.13 -10.14 1.75
CA THR A 72 14.05 -9.39 0.89
C THR A 72 13.93 -9.86 -0.55
N LEU A 73 13.87 -8.92 -1.49
CA LEU A 73 13.88 -9.21 -2.92
C LEU A 73 15.32 -9.34 -3.41
N ALA A 74 15.55 -10.20 -4.38
CA ALA A 74 16.88 -10.45 -4.94
C ALA A 74 17.51 -9.22 -5.63
N ARG A 75 16.65 -8.28 -6.09
CA ARG A 75 17.06 -7.03 -6.72
C ARG A 75 15.94 -5.99 -6.59
N ASN A 76 16.26 -4.72 -6.79
CA ASN A 76 15.27 -3.66 -6.81
C ASN A 76 14.23 -3.89 -7.93
N GLY A 77 12.97 -4.01 -7.54
CA GLY A 77 11.81 -4.17 -8.40
C GLY A 77 10.89 -2.95 -8.40
N GLY A 78 11.14 -1.98 -7.53
CA GLY A 78 10.34 -0.77 -7.31
C GLY A 78 9.14 -0.98 -6.40
N LEU A 79 8.55 0.14 -5.95
CA LEU A 79 7.48 0.18 -4.94
C LEU A 79 6.34 -0.81 -5.21
N SER A 80 5.86 -0.91 -6.45
CA SER A 80 4.76 -1.83 -6.78
C SER A 80 5.15 -3.30 -6.62
N ALA A 81 6.40 -3.66 -6.95
CA ALA A 81 6.90 -5.02 -6.76
C ALA A 81 7.03 -5.36 -5.27
N ALA A 82 7.54 -4.42 -4.46
CA ALA A 82 7.66 -4.60 -3.02
C ALA A 82 6.29 -4.77 -2.36
N ILE A 83 5.30 -3.92 -2.70
CA ILE A 83 3.91 -4.07 -2.21
C ILE A 83 3.34 -5.42 -2.63
N LYS A 84 3.50 -5.81 -3.90
CA LYS A 84 3.03 -7.11 -4.41
C LYS A 84 3.62 -8.27 -3.65
N ALA A 85 4.94 -8.30 -3.47
CA ALA A 85 5.63 -9.36 -2.74
C ALA A 85 5.11 -9.48 -1.29
N GLY A 86 4.91 -8.34 -0.61
CA GLY A 86 4.31 -8.31 0.73
C GLY A 86 2.88 -8.88 0.75
N ILE A 87 2.04 -8.51 -0.21
CA ILE A 87 0.67 -9.04 -0.33
C ILE A 87 0.67 -10.56 -0.56
N ASP A 88 1.56 -11.05 -1.44
CA ASP A 88 1.60 -12.48 -1.81
C ASP A 88 1.92 -13.38 -0.62
N VAL A 89 2.84 -12.94 0.24
CA VAL A 89 3.23 -13.72 1.42
C VAL A 89 2.29 -13.51 2.61
N THR A 90 1.46 -12.47 2.62
CA THR A 90 0.54 -12.18 3.71
C THR A 90 -0.59 -13.21 3.78
N GLN A 91 -0.90 -13.69 4.99
CA GLN A 91 -2.01 -14.60 5.28
C GLN A 91 -3.04 -14.01 6.26
N SER A 92 -2.79 -12.85 6.85
CA SER A 92 -3.79 -12.13 7.64
C SER A 92 -4.98 -11.69 6.77
N PRO A 93 -6.19 -11.59 7.35
CA PRO A 93 -7.40 -11.15 6.62
C PRO A 93 -7.27 -9.77 5.99
N LEU A 94 -6.57 -8.86 6.67
CA LEU A 94 -6.36 -7.49 6.23
C LEU A 94 -4.88 -7.23 5.93
N VAL A 95 -4.64 -6.41 4.92
CA VAL A 95 -3.32 -5.90 4.57
C VAL A 95 -3.38 -4.39 4.36
N GLY A 96 -2.40 -3.69 4.85
CA GLY A 96 -2.20 -2.27 4.58
C GLY A 96 -0.77 -2.00 4.19
N TYR A 97 -0.49 -0.81 3.71
CA TYR A 97 0.88 -0.37 3.53
C TYR A 97 1.06 1.10 3.87
N MET A 98 2.27 1.45 4.24
CA MET A 98 2.74 2.81 4.41
C MET A 98 4.16 2.96 3.88
N ASP A 99 4.51 4.17 3.43
CA ASP A 99 5.86 4.45 2.96
C ASP A 99 6.85 4.58 4.14
N ALA A 100 8.11 4.25 3.89
CA ALA A 100 9.20 4.32 4.87
C ALA A 100 9.71 5.75 5.13
N ASP A 101 9.09 6.80 4.57
CA ASP A 101 9.57 8.19 4.61
C ASP A 101 8.98 9.03 5.76
N LEU A 102 8.19 8.41 6.65
CA LEU A 102 7.58 9.02 7.83
C LEU A 102 6.66 10.21 7.52
N GLN A 103 6.15 10.32 6.29
CA GLN A 103 5.20 11.38 5.93
C GLN A 103 3.76 11.09 6.41
N THR A 104 3.48 9.89 6.89
CA THR A 104 2.22 9.48 7.50
C THR A 104 2.46 8.90 8.89
N THR A 105 1.43 8.79 9.70
CA THR A 105 1.54 8.19 11.03
C THR A 105 0.77 6.89 11.11
N ALA A 106 1.32 5.91 11.81
CA ALA A 106 0.72 4.58 11.98
C ALA A 106 -0.62 4.63 12.74
N GLU A 107 -0.81 5.58 13.67
CA GLU A 107 -2.07 5.72 14.42
C GLU A 107 -3.27 5.97 13.50
N ASP A 108 -3.05 6.58 12.33
CA ASP A 108 -4.12 6.84 11.36
C ASP A 108 -4.64 5.56 10.70
N PHE A 109 -3.94 4.41 10.82
CA PHE A 109 -4.52 3.11 10.44
C PHE A 109 -5.82 2.82 11.18
N ASN A 110 -5.95 3.25 12.43
CA ASN A 110 -7.19 3.07 13.18
C ASN A 110 -8.39 3.83 12.57
N LEU A 111 -8.14 4.95 11.88
CA LEU A 111 -9.19 5.65 11.12
C LEU A 111 -9.68 4.81 9.94
N LEU A 112 -8.76 4.12 9.25
CA LEU A 112 -9.08 3.26 8.13
C LEU A 112 -9.73 1.94 8.58
N LEU A 113 -9.24 1.36 9.67
CA LEU A 113 -9.74 0.10 10.22
C LEU A 113 -11.18 0.18 10.73
N ARG A 114 -11.68 1.36 11.09
CA ARG A 114 -13.08 1.56 11.51
C ARG A 114 -14.09 1.29 10.39
N ASP A 115 -13.69 1.55 9.15
CA ASP A 115 -14.58 1.49 7.99
C ASP A 115 -14.31 0.26 7.10
N ILE A 116 -13.30 -0.57 7.43
CA ILE A 116 -12.86 -1.66 6.53
C ILE A 116 -13.85 -2.82 6.45
N ASP A 117 -14.64 -3.04 7.49
CA ASP A 117 -15.62 -4.13 7.49
C ASP A 117 -16.74 -3.90 6.46
N ASP A 118 -17.05 -2.65 6.13
CA ASP A 118 -18.07 -2.27 5.14
C ASP A 118 -17.49 -2.04 3.73
N HIS A 119 -16.16 -2.06 3.57
CA HIS A 119 -15.50 -1.71 2.33
C HIS A 119 -14.36 -2.67 1.99
N SER A 120 -14.15 -2.90 0.69
CA SER A 120 -13.03 -3.75 0.22
C SER A 120 -11.67 -3.06 0.36
N LEU A 121 -11.66 -1.72 0.36
CA LEU A 121 -10.48 -0.86 0.52
C LEU A 121 -10.88 0.41 1.27
N VAL A 122 -10.09 0.80 2.27
CA VAL A 122 -10.12 2.15 2.83
C VAL A 122 -8.76 2.81 2.61
N THR A 123 -8.75 4.04 2.08
CA THR A 123 -7.51 4.77 1.76
C THR A 123 -7.54 6.17 2.35
N GLY A 124 -6.38 6.66 2.78
CA GLY A 124 -6.25 8.02 3.27
C GLY A 124 -6.42 9.08 2.18
N ILE A 125 -6.94 10.25 2.56
CA ILE A 125 -6.78 11.51 1.83
C ILE A 125 -5.85 12.39 2.67
N ARG A 126 -4.76 12.86 2.07
CA ARG A 126 -3.79 13.69 2.78
C ARG A 126 -4.38 15.07 3.09
N ALA A 127 -4.73 15.26 4.37
CA ALA A 127 -5.19 16.56 4.85
C ALA A 127 -4.05 17.58 4.87
N ASN A 128 -4.35 18.85 4.58
CA ASN A 128 -3.43 19.99 4.71
C ASN A 128 -2.09 19.87 3.97
N ARG A 129 -2.09 19.35 2.74
CA ARG A 129 -0.87 19.31 1.91
C ARG A 129 -0.25 20.71 1.78
N LYS A 130 0.95 20.91 2.34
CA LYS A 130 1.76 22.12 2.21
C LYS A 130 2.58 22.13 0.91
N ASP A 131 1.97 21.75 -0.21
CA ASP A 131 2.62 21.82 -1.53
C ASP A 131 2.63 23.25 -2.07
N THR A 132 3.66 23.57 -2.85
CA THR A 132 3.69 24.82 -3.62
C THR A 132 2.53 24.88 -4.61
N GLY A 133 2.03 26.10 -4.95
CA GLY A 133 0.90 26.27 -5.85
C GLY A 133 1.06 25.52 -7.18
N PHE A 134 2.28 25.50 -7.73
CA PHE A 134 2.60 24.79 -8.96
C PHE A 134 2.46 23.25 -8.82
N LYS A 135 2.95 22.65 -7.73
CA LYS A 135 2.79 21.22 -7.46
C LYS A 135 1.34 20.83 -7.22
N ARG A 136 0.54 21.73 -6.59
CA ARG A 136 -0.91 21.53 -6.42
C ARG A 136 -1.63 21.49 -7.76
N LEU A 137 -1.31 22.44 -8.67
CA LEU A 137 -1.91 22.48 -10.00
C LEU A 137 -1.56 21.23 -10.82
N GLN A 138 -0.29 20.81 -10.85
CA GLN A 138 0.12 19.55 -11.50
C GLN A 138 -0.62 18.35 -10.95
N SER A 139 -0.71 18.21 -9.62
CA SER A 139 -1.45 17.13 -8.98
C SER A 139 -2.95 17.16 -9.33
N LYS A 140 -3.55 18.37 -9.38
CA LYS A 140 -4.98 18.54 -9.73
C LYS A 140 -5.26 18.10 -11.18
N ILE A 141 -4.38 18.49 -12.12
CA ILE A 141 -4.48 18.10 -13.54
C ILE A 141 -4.30 16.57 -13.69
N ALA A 142 -3.24 16.01 -13.08
CA ALA A 142 -2.97 14.57 -13.16
C ALA A 142 -4.09 13.73 -12.53
N ASN A 143 -4.60 14.12 -11.36
CA ASN A 143 -5.72 13.44 -10.72
C ASN A 143 -7.04 13.63 -11.48
N GLY A 144 -7.27 14.80 -12.08
CA GLY A 144 -8.42 15.06 -12.94
C GLY A 144 -8.43 14.15 -14.17
N PHE A 145 -7.30 14.08 -14.87
CA PHE A 145 -7.11 13.18 -16.02
C PHE A 145 -7.32 11.72 -15.61
N ARG A 146 -6.67 11.27 -14.52
CA ARG A 146 -6.83 9.91 -14.01
C ARG A 146 -8.30 9.61 -13.71
N ARG A 147 -9.00 10.46 -12.96
CA ARG A 147 -10.42 10.29 -12.64
C ARG A 147 -11.30 10.17 -13.88
N MET A 148 -11.04 11.01 -14.90
CA MET A 148 -11.74 10.95 -16.18
C MET A 148 -11.50 9.61 -16.90
N MET A 149 -10.28 9.06 -16.80
CA MET A 149 -9.91 7.81 -17.46
C MET A 149 -10.39 6.56 -16.71
N THR A 150 -10.32 6.58 -15.37
CA THR A 150 -10.65 5.41 -14.52
C THR A 150 -12.11 5.39 -14.10
N HIS A 151 -12.77 6.55 -13.99
CA HIS A 151 -14.10 6.73 -13.41
C HIS A 151 -14.21 6.12 -12.00
N ASP A 152 -13.12 6.23 -11.21
CA ASP A 152 -13.07 5.66 -9.86
C ASP A 152 -13.58 6.61 -8.76
N GLY A 153 -13.71 7.91 -9.05
CA GLY A 153 -14.16 8.92 -8.08
C GLY A 153 -13.14 9.26 -6.98
N ALA A 154 -11.96 8.59 -6.95
CA ALA A 154 -10.99 8.81 -5.89
C ALA A 154 -10.31 10.19 -5.98
N GLU A 155 -10.26 10.90 -4.84
CA GLU A 155 -9.68 12.25 -4.76
C GLU A 155 -8.15 12.22 -4.64
N ASP A 156 -7.62 11.40 -3.74
CA ASP A 156 -6.18 11.24 -3.52
C ASP A 156 -5.78 9.76 -3.60
N THR A 157 -5.14 9.38 -4.70
CA THR A 157 -4.59 8.03 -4.86
C THR A 157 -3.11 7.93 -4.49
N GLY A 158 -2.47 9.07 -4.27
CA GLY A 158 -1.06 9.16 -3.90
C GLY A 158 -0.80 9.04 -2.38
N CYS A 159 -1.85 8.97 -1.55
CA CYS A 159 -1.67 8.68 -0.13
C CYS A 159 -1.17 7.24 0.05
N PRO A 160 -0.05 7.00 0.75
CA PRO A 160 0.45 5.64 0.96
C PRO A 160 -0.41 4.85 1.97
N LEU A 161 -1.09 5.55 2.90
CA LEU A 161 -1.84 4.89 3.95
C LEU A 161 -3.13 4.26 3.42
N LYS A 162 -3.15 2.93 3.35
CA LYS A 162 -4.27 2.13 2.82
C LYS A 162 -4.44 0.85 3.61
N VAL A 163 -5.69 0.40 3.73
CA VAL A 163 -6.07 -0.91 4.30
C VAL A 163 -7.04 -1.56 3.34
N LEU A 164 -6.85 -2.84 3.04
CA LEU A 164 -7.71 -3.60 2.16
C LEU A 164 -7.82 -5.06 2.60
N HIS A 165 -8.89 -5.71 2.22
CA HIS A 165 -9.02 -7.14 2.41
C HIS A 165 -8.00 -7.88 1.55
N THR A 166 -7.23 -8.78 2.17
CA THR A 166 -6.17 -9.54 1.51
C THR A 166 -6.68 -10.37 0.33
N SER A 167 -7.91 -10.86 0.40
CA SER A 167 -8.55 -11.58 -0.70
C SER A 167 -8.71 -10.73 -1.96
N TYR A 168 -9.08 -9.46 -1.83
CA TYR A 168 -9.12 -8.52 -2.95
C TYR A 168 -7.71 -8.15 -3.41
N ALA A 169 -6.79 -7.89 -2.46
CA ALA A 169 -5.41 -7.56 -2.77
C ALA A 169 -4.73 -8.64 -3.65
N LYS A 170 -4.88 -9.91 -3.29
CA LYS A 170 -4.28 -11.04 -4.03
C LYS A 170 -4.85 -11.24 -5.44
N ARG A 171 -6.10 -10.88 -5.68
CA ARG A 171 -6.74 -11.00 -7.00
C ARG A 171 -6.50 -9.79 -7.92
N MET A 172 -5.92 -8.71 -7.41
CA MET A 172 -5.65 -7.54 -8.26
C MET A 172 -4.66 -7.86 -9.36
N PRO A 173 -4.89 -7.36 -10.60
CA PRO A 173 -3.87 -7.39 -11.64
C PRO A 173 -2.73 -6.44 -11.27
N PHE A 174 -1.53 -6.99 -11.12
CA PHE A 174 -0.35 -6.23 -10.73
C PHE A 174 0.48 -5.79 -11.93
N PHE A 175 0.84 -4.52 -11.95
CA PHE A 175 1.74 -3.91 -12.92
C PHE A 175 2.53 -2.77 -12.26
N THR A 176 3.65 -2.37 -12.84
CA THR A 176 4.45 -1.27 -12.32
C THR A 176 3.62 0.02 -12.30
N GLY A 177 3.55 0.71 -11.15
CA GLY A 177 2.72 1.91 -10.98
C GLY A 177 1.31 1.65 -10.43
N MET A 178 0.89 0.38 -10.25
CA MET A 178 -0.46 -0.02 -9.84
C MET A 178 -0.90 0.57 -8.49
N HIS A 179 0.03 0.87 -7.59
CA HIS A 179 -0.26 1.46 -6.29
C HIS A 179 -1.07 2.78 -6.36
N ARG A 180 -1.05 3.46 -7.53
CA ARG A 180 -1.85 4.66 -7.82
C ARG A 180 -3.27 4.35 -8.30
N PHE A 181 -3.57 3.09 -8.61
CA PHE A 181 -4.83 2.66 -9.19
C PHE A 181 -5.65 1.75 -8.25
N LEU A 182 -5.25 1.60 -6.99
CA LEU A 182 -5.91 0.66 -6.07
C LEU A 182 -7.43 0.85 -5.98
N PRO A 183 -7.98 2.08 -5.84
CA PRO A 183 -9.43 2.26 -5.88
C PRO A 183 -10.07 1.75 -7.18
N ALA A 184 -9.47 2.08 -8.33
CA ALA A 184 -9.96 1.63 -9.63
C ALA A 184 -9.89 0.11 -9.78
N LEU A 185 -8.80 -0.53 -9.30
CA LEU A 185 -8.61 -1.98 -9.34
C LEU A 185 -9.55 -2.74 -8.39
N ILE A 186 -9.95 -2.13 -7.28
CA ILE A 186 -10.98 -2.67 -6.39
C ILE A 186 -12.36 -2.63 -7.07
N LEU A 187 -12.72 -1.50 -7.68
CA LEU A 187 -13.97 -1.37 -8.43
C LEU A 187 -14.04 -2.35 -9.60
N LEU A 188 -12.90 -2.67 -10.22
CA LEU A 188 -12.81 -3.65 -11.29
C LEU A 188 -13.23 -5.06 -10.83
N GLN A 189 -13.04 -5.37 -9.55
CA GLN A 189 -13.44 -6.63 -8.91
C GLN A 189 -14.84 -6.57 -8.27
N ASN A 190 -15.67 -5.59 -8.61
CA ASN A 190 -16.96 -5.31 -7.97
C ASN A 190 -16.84 -5.03 -6.45
N GLY A 191 -15.68 -4.62 -5.97
CA GLY A 191 -15.47 -4.18 -4.60
C GLY A 191 -15.88 -2.73 -4.40
N THR A 192 -15.89 -2.30 -3.15
CA THR A 192 -16.17 -0.92 -2.73
C THR A 192 -14.95 -0.29 -2.08
N PHE A 193 -14.85 1.04 -2.11
CA PHE A 193 -13.80 1.72 -1.36
C PHE A 193 -14.32 2.98 -0.68
N ARG A 194 -13.64 3.38 0.38
CA ARG A 194 -13.84 4.64 1.10
C ARG A 194 -12.54 5.41 1.24
N GLN A 195 -12.64 6.74 1.27
CA GLN A 195 -11.51 7.62 1.56
C GLN A 195 -11.76 8.38 2.84
N VAL A 196 -10.75 8.43 3.73
CA VAL A 196 -10.81 9.14 5.01
C VAL A 196 -9.66 10.14 5.13
N PRO A 197 -9.88 11.32 5.71
CA PRO A 197 -8.80 12.27 5.94
C PRO A 197 -7.75 11.70 6.92
N VAL A 198 -6.46 11.80 6.57
CA VAL A 198 -5.33 11.37 7.40
C VAL A 198 -4.31 12.49 7.51
N ARG A 199 -3.53 12.46 8.57
CA ARG A 199 -2.43 13.41 8.80
C ARG A 199 -1.32 13.23 7.78
N HIS A 200 -0.70 14.31 7.38
CA HIS A 200 0.44 14.29 6.46
C HIS A 200 1.52 15.27 6.91
N PHE A 201 2.73 14.76 7.05
CA PHE A 201 3.87 15.48 7.57
C PHE A 201 4.90 15.76 6.46
N PRO A 202 5.76 16.80 6.63
CA PRO A 202 6.93 16.97 5.78
C PRO A 202 7.88 15.76 5.93
N ARG A 203 8.57 15.39 4.85
CA ARG A 203 9.63 14.37 4.91
C ARG A 203 10.74 14.80 5.86
N THR A 204 11.16 13.89 6.73
CA THR A 204 12.20 14.14 7.73
C THR A 204 13.61 13.84 7.22
N ALA A 205 13.77 12.82 6.36
CA ALA A 205 15.05 12.41 5.76
C ALA A 205 14.85 11.79 4.36
N GLY A 206 15.94 11.64 3.60
CA GLY A 206 15.95 10.99 2.28
C GLY A 206 15.70 11.94 1.10
N VAL A 207 16.14 11.53 -0.09
CA VAL A 207 16.03 12.27 -1.35
C VAL A 207 14.92 11.69 -2.23
N SER A 208 14.12 12.56 -2.87
CA SER A 208 13.09 12.08 -3.82
C SER A 208 13.73 11.42 -5.04
N LYS A 209 13.52 10.12 -5.22
CA LYS A 209 14.11 9.28 -6.28
C LYS A 209 13.37 9.36 -7.63
N TYR A 210 12.37 10.26 -7.78
CA TYR A 210 11.51 10.33 -8.97
C TYR A 210 11.91 11.45 -9.94
N HIS A 211 12.19 11.11 -11.21
CA HIS A 211 12.40 12.05 -12.30
C HIS A 211 11.08 12.52 -12.94
N LEU A 212 11.04 13.75 -13.48
CA LEU A 212 9.84 14.41 -14.05
C LEU A 212 9.16 13.61 -15.17
N TRP A 213 9.92 12.92 -16.04
CA TRP A 213 9.38 12.12 -17.14
C TRP A 213 8.55 10.93 -16.66
N ASN A 214 9.00 10.23 -15.61
CA ASN A 214 8.28 9.10 -15.02
C ASN A 214 6.99 9.53 -14.30
N ARG A 215 6.84 10.83 -14.04
CA ARG A 215 5.65 11.39 -13.37
C ARG A 215 4.49 11.72 -14.30
N LEU A 216 4.75 11.92 -15.59
CA LEU A 216 3.72 12.34 -16.57
C LEU A 216 3.39 11.26 -17.59
N VAL A 217 4.39 10.63 -18.19
CA VAL A 217 4.18 9.66 -19.28
C VAL A 217 3.69 8.31 -18.76
N SER A 218 4.35 7.76 -17.74
CA SER A 218 3.97 6.44 -17.19
C SER A 218 2.51 6.42 -16.70
N PRO A 219 2.02 7.38 -15.87
CA PRO A 219 0.62 7.37 -15.43
C PRO A 219 -0.40 7.52 -16.57
N PHE A 220 -0.02 8.19 -17.67
CA PHE A 220 -0.88 8.28 -18.85
C PHE A 220 -1.05 6.91 -19.52
N ILE A 221 0.06 6.20 -19.77
CA ILE A 221 0.04 4.85 -20.34
C ILE A 221 -0.71 3.90 -19.42
N ASP A 222 -0.49 3.98 -18.11
CA ASP A 222 -1.18 3.18 -17.09
C ASP A 222 -2.71 3.39 -17.13
N CYS A 223 -3.18 4.63 -17.37
CA CYS A 223 -4.60 4.92 -17.57
C CYS A 223 -5.17 4.23 -18.82
N LEU A 224 -4.45 4.21 -19.93
CA LEU A 224 -4.87 3.50 -21.15
C LEU A 224 -4.91 2.00 -20.93
N ALA A 225 -3.88 1.45 -20.26
CA ALA A 225 -3.82 0.04 -19.89
C ALA A 225 -5.00 -0.35 -18.97
N TYR A 226 -5.32 0.49 -17.97
CA TYR A 226 -6.49 0.27 -17.12
C TYR A 226 -7.79 0.26 -17.92
N ARG A 227 -7.99 1.20 -18.85
CA ARG A 227 -9.19 1.22 -19.71
C ARG A 227 -9.33 -0.04 -20.58
N TRP A 228 -8.21 -0.49 -21.13
CA TRP A 228 -8.18 -1.76 -21.88
C TRP A 228 -8.54 -2.93 -20.98
N MET A 229 -7.94 -3.01 -19.79
CA MET A 229 -8.21 -4.03 -18.80
C MET A 229 -9.67 -4.02 -18.35
N LYS A 230 -10.24 -2.84 -18.04
CA LYS A 230 -11.65 -2.69 -17.62
C LYS A 230 -12.64 -3.29 -18.60
N LYS A 231 -12.35 -3.22 -19.90
CA LYS A 231 -13.21 -3.81 -20.94
C LYS A 231 -13.10 -5.34 -21.05
N ARG A 232 -12.07 -5.93 -20.46
CA ARG A 232 -11.70 -7.36 -20.64
C ARG A 232 -11.55 -8.11 -19.32
N TYR A 233 -11.77 -7.43 -18.20
CA TYR A 233 -11.66 -8.06 -16.89
C TYR A 233 -12.77 -9.09 -16.71
N ILE A 234 -12.39 -10.29 -16.26
CA ILE A 234 -13.33 -11.40 -16.06
C ILE A 234 -13.76 -11.41 -14.59
N ASN A 235 -15.03 -11.14 -14.35
CA ASN A 235 -15.70 -11.37 -13.07
C ASN A 235 -16.63 -12.57 -13.20
N TYR A 236 -16.54 -13.50 -12.25
CA TYR A 236 -17.45 -14.63 -12.18
C TYR A 236 -17.75 -15.00 -10.74
N SER A 237 -18.86 -15.69 -10.51
CA SER A 237 -19.20 -16.33 -9.25
C SER A 237 -19.51 -17.80 -9.49
N ILE A 238 -19.06 -18.66 -8.59
CA ILE A 238 -19.37 -20.08 -8.63
C ILE A 238 -20.74 -20.27 -7.97
N ALA A 239 -21.73 -20.74 -8.75
CA ALA A 239 -23.09 -20.94 -8.24
C ALA A 239 -23.26 -22.28 -7.47
N GLY A 240 -22.36 -23.23 -7.68
CA GLY A 240 -22.38 -24.52 -6.97
C GLY A 240 -21.05 -25.26 -7.14
N SER A 241 -20.74 -26.14 -6.19
CA SER A 241 -19.54 -26.96 -6.18
C SER A 241 -19.74 -28.18 -5.30
N ASN A 242 -19.16 -29.31 -5.67
CA ASN A 242 -19.06 -30.53 -4.86
C ASN A 242 -17.64 -30.77 -4.33
N LEU A 243 -16.76 -29.75 -4.37
CA LEU A 243 -15.35 -29.89 -3.99
C LEU A 243 -15.13 -30.20 -2.50
N ASN A 244 -16.10 -29.89 -1.64
CA ASN A 244 -16.04 -30.07 -0.19
C ASN A 244 -17.06 -31.11 0.34
N GLU A 245 -17.74 -31.86 -0.55
CA GLU A 245 -18.61 -32.97 -0.15
C GLU A 245 -17.76 -34.23 0.08
N ARG A 246 -17.45 -34.48 1.37
CA ARG A 246 -17.11 -35.83 1.90
C ARG A 246 -17.84 -36.05 3.19
#